data_6d353b045fd6db26e232f14d9cc3e49e
#
_entry.id   6d353b045fd6db26e232f14d9cc3e49e
#
_cell.length_a   1.000
_cell.length_b   1.000
_cell.length_c   1.000
_cell.angle_alpha   90.00
_cell.angle_beta   90.00
_cell.angle_gamma   90.00
#
_symmetry.space_group_name_H-M   'P 1'
#
loop_
_entity.id
_entity.type
_entity.pdbx_description
1 polymer ?
#
loop_
_entity_poly.entity_id
_entity_poly.type
_entity_poly.pdbx_seq_one_letter_code
_entity_poly.pdbx_strand_id
1 'polypeptide(L)'
;MHIMFVCTGNICRSPMGELLMTHYLTGNTVQVSSAGTRGLPMHPIDPSSGRLMQSVGIESSGFRSRRLTRQMADEADLILCFEKQPRKEIVTLAPADVR
;
A
#
# COMPACT_ATOMS: atom_id res chain seq x y z
N MET A 1 -3.75 2.08 15.19
CA MET A 1 -3.69 2.97 14.00
C MET A 1 -3.39 2.15 12.77
N HIS A 2 -4.11 2.41 11.70
CA HIS A 2 -3.92 1.70 10.43
C HIS A 2 -3.51 2.70 9.34
N ILE A 3 -2.31 2.52 8.79
CA ILE A 3 -1.77 3.35 7.70
C ILE A 3 -1.83 2.53 6.42
N MET A 4 -2.41 3.10 5.37
CA MET A 4 -2.49 2.43 4.08
C MET A 4 -1.79 3.25 2.99
N PHE A 5 -0.87 2.60 2.28
CA PHE A 5 -0.22 3.19 1.12
C PHE A 5 -0.97 2.84 -0.14
N VAL A 6 -1.19 3.81 -1.02
CA VAL A 6 -1.96 3.61 -2.24
C VAL A 6 -1.19 4.12 -3.45
N CYS A 7 -1.17 3.33 -4.49
CA CYS A 7 -0.72 3.73 -5.82
C CYS A 7 -1.67 3.13 -6.85
N THR A 8 -1.40 3.33 -8.13
CA THR A 8 -2.31 2.84 -9.15
C THR A 8 -2.34 1.31 -9.20
N GLY A 9 -1.17 0.67 -9.33
CA GLY A 9 -1.10 -0.78 -9.56
C GLY A 9 -0.97 -1.65 -8.32
N ASN A 10 -0.50 -1.09 -7.20
CA ASN A 10 -0.16 -1.84 -5.98
C ASN A 10 0.88 -2.95 -6.24
N ILE A 11 1.82 -2.71 -7.13
CA ILE A 11 2.91 -3.67 -7.38
C ILE A 11 4.30 -3.05 -7.25
N CYS A 12 4.40 -1.75 -7.11
CA CYS A 12 5.67 -1.03 -7.11
C CYS A 12 5.84 -0.16 -5.86
N ARG A 13 5.32 1.07 -5.88
CA ARG A 13 5.56 2.05 -4.82
C ARG A 13 4.84 1.74 -3.51
N SER A 14 3.55 1.49 -3.57
CA SER A 14 2.79 1.24 -2.34
C SER A 14 3.20 -0.06 -1.66
N PRO A 15 3.53 -1.16 -2.37
CA PRO A 15 4.09 -2.33 -1.71
C PRO A 15 5.40 -2.04 -1.00
N MET A 16 6.29 -1.26 -1.61
CA MET A 16 7.55 -0.89 -0.95
C MET A 16 7.29 -0.08 0.32
N GLY A 17 6.34 0.86 0.26
CA GLY A 17 5.95 1.63 1.44
C GLY A 17 5.44 0.73 2.56
N GLU A 18 4.56 -0.20 2.23
CA GLU A 18 4.03 -1.15 3.21
C GLU A 18 5.14 -1.99 3.85
N LEU A 19 6.00 -2.58 3.02
CA LEU A 19 7.05 -3.48 3.51
C LEU A 19 8.09 -2.74 4.34
N LEU A 20 8.54 -1.57 3.88
CA LEU A 20 9.50 -0.76 4.62
C LEU A 20 8.94 -0.30 5.96
N MET A 21 7.72 0.23 5.96
CA MET A 21 7.11 0.73 7.18
C MET A 21 6.85 -0.41 8.16
N THR A 22 6.36 -1.54 7.68
CA THR A 22 6.14 -2.72 8.52
C THR A 22 7.45 -3.17 9.16
N HIS A 23 8.54 -3.18 8.39
CA HIS A 23 9.85 -3.57 8.89
C HIS A 23 10.34 -2.65 10.01
N TYR A 24 10.23 -1.34 9.82
CA TYR A 24 10.70 -0.37 10.80
C TYR A 24 9.78 -0.21 12.01
N LEU A 25 8.50 -0.58 11.88
CA LEU A 25 7.54 -0.45 12.97
C LEU A 25 7.26 -1.79 13.67
N THR A 26 8.14 -2.77 13.50
CA THR A 26 8.02 -4.06 14.17
C THR A 26 7.90 -3.86 15.68
N GLY A 27 6.90 -4.50 16.28
CA GLY A 27 6.65 -4.39 17.72
C GLY A 27 5.73 -3.26 18.12
N ASN A 28 5.30 -2.40 17.19
CA ASN A 28 4.34 -1.34 17.45
C ASN A 28 2.90 -1.82 17.21
N THR A 29 1.95 -1.03 17.69
CA THR A 29 0.52 -1.32 17.47
C THR A 29 0.03 -0.77 16.13
N VAL A 30 0.90 -0.19 15.33
CA VAL A 30 0.55 0.37 14.03
C VAL A 30 0.41 -0.75 13.00
N GLN A 31 -0.74 -0.81 12.35
CA GLN A 31 -0.98 -1.72 11.23
C GLN A 31 -0.68 -0.99 9.93
N VAL A 32 0.00 -1.66 9.00
CA VAL A 32 0.38 -1.08 7.72
C VAL A 32 -0.12 -1.97 6.59
N SER A 33 -0.71 -1.37 5.57
CA SER A 33 -1.19 -2.11 4.40
C SER A 33 -0.98 -1.28 3.14
N SER A 34 -1.31 -1.85 2.00
CA SER A 34 -1.27 -1.16 0.72
C SER A 34 -2.36 -1.66 -0.21
N ALA A 35 -2.72 -0.84 -1.18
CA ALA A 35 -3.72 -1.20 -2.18
C ALA A 35 -3.51 -0.36 -3.44
N GLY A 36 -4.09 -0.80 -4.55
CA GLY A 36 -4.03 -0.09 -5.82
C GLY A 36 -5.42 0.28 -6.31
N THR A 37 -5.57 1.47 -6.86
CA THR A 37 -6.86 1.93 -7.35
C THR A 37 -7.29 1.19 -8.62
N ARG A 38 -6.33 0.73 -9.44
CA ARG A 38 -6.59 0.01 -10.69
C ARG A 38 -5.76 -1.25 -10.84
N GLY A 39 -5.15 -1.70 -9.75
CA GLY A 39 -4.30 -2.88 -9.79
C GLY A 39 -5.08 -4.16 -9.98
N LEU A 40 -4.44 -5.15 -10.60
CA LEU A 40 -4.98 -6.50 -10.64
C LEU A 40 -4.72 -7.14 -9.27
N PRO A 41 -5.74 -7.80 -8.69
CA PRO A 41 -5.57 -8.41 -7.38
C PRO A 41 -4.66 -9.64 -7.44
N MET A 42 -3.97 -9.90 -6.32
CA MET A 42 -3.15 -11.09 -6.10
C MET A 42 -1.92 -11.21 -6.98
N HIS A 43 -1.40 -10.09 -7.49
CA HIS A 43 -0.14 -10.08 -8.23
C HIS A 43 1.05 -9.97 -7.29
N PRO A 44 2.19 -10.59 -7.63
CA PRO A 44 3.41 -10.41 -6.85
C PRO A 44 3.96 -8.99 -7.00
N ILE A 45 4.90 -8.64 -6.13
CA ILE A 45 5.58 -7.34 -6.23
C ILE A 45 6.35 -7.26 -7.55
N ASP A 46 6.45 -6.04 -8.09
CA ASP A 46 7.27 -5.77 -9.26
C ASP A 46 8.71 -6.28 -9.04
N PRO A 47 9.32 -6.97 -10.03
CA PRO A 47 10.66 -7.54 -9.84
C PRO A 47 11.73 -6.53 -9.41
N SER A 48 11.72 -5.32 -9.95
CA SER A 48 12.68 -4.29 -9.56
C SER A 48 12.48 -3.87 -8.11
N SER A 49 11.24 -3.70 -7.70
CA SER A 49 10.90 -3.35 -6.32
C SER A 49 11.28 -4.48 -5.37
N GLY A 50 11.06 -5.73 -5.78
CA GLY A 50 11.45 -6.90 -5.00
C GLY A 50 12.95 -6.97 -4.78
N ARG A 51 13.73 -6.66 -5.82
CA ARG A 51 15.20 -6.62 -5.71
C ARG A 51 15.67 -5.51 -4.76
N LEU A 52 15.02 -4.35 -4.80
CA LEU A 52 15.34 -3.27 -3.86
C LEU A 52 15.05 -3.69 -2.42
N MET A 53 13.91 -4.34 -2.18
CA MET A 53 13.58 -4.81 -0.83
C MET A 53 14.60 -5.84 -0.36
N GLN A 54 14.99 -6.77 -1.21
CA GLN A 54 16.00 -7.76 -0.88
C GLN A 54 17.34 -7.11 -0.54
N SER A 55 17.72 -6.05 -1.26
CA SER A 55 19.00 -5.36 -1.02
C SER A 55 19.07 -4.71 0.35
N VAL A 56 17.93 -4.42 0.98
CA VAL A 56 17.87 -3.85 2.33
C VAL A 56 17.40 -4.89 3.37
N GLY A 57 17.42 -6.17 3.00
CA GLY A 57 17.13 -7.26 3.92
C GLY A 57 15.66 -7.51 4.17
N ILE A 58 14.78 -7.06 3.29
CA ILE A 58 13.34 -7.24 3.43
C ILE A 58 12.83 -8.28 2.45
N GLU A 59 12.18 -9.32 2.98
CA GLU A 59 11.59 -10.38 2.17
C GLU A 59 10.26 -9.90 1.58
N SER A 60 10.11 -10.02 0.27
CA SER A 60 8.91 -9.56 -0.43
C SER A 60 8.22 -10.66 -1.25
N SER A 61 8.72 -11.88 -1.23
CA SER A 61 8.19 -12.95 -2.07
C SER A 61 6.75 -13.33 -1.74
N GLY A 62 6.32 -13.09 -0.52
CA GLY A 62 4.94 -13.36 -0.09
C GLY A 62 3.94 -12.25 -0.42
N PHE A 63 4.42 -11.12 -0.92
CA PHE A 63 3.53 -10.01 -1.20
C PHE A 63 2.54 -10.36 -2.31
N ARG A 64 1.28 -9.93 -2.13
CA ARG A 64 0.25 -10.02 -3.17
C ARG A 64 -0.51 -8.71 -3.21
N SER A 65 -0.68 -8.19 -4.41
CA SER A 65 -1.36 -6.91 -4.61
C SER A 65 -2.85 -7.01 -4.25
N ARG A 66 -3.42 -5.86 -3.89
CA ARG A 66 -4.84 -5.77 -3.58
C ARG A 66 -5.43 -4.58 -4.33
N ARG A 67 -6.64 -4.74 -4.82
CA ARG A 67 -7.37 -3.63 -5.40
C ARG A 67 -8.11 -2.89 -4.30
N LEU A 68 -7.97 -1.56 -4.29
CA LEU A 68 -8.61 -0.72 -3.27
C LEU A 68 -10.13 -0.86 -3.33
N THR A 69 -10.74 -1.04 -2.16
CA THR A 69 -12.19 -1.02 -2.00
C THR A 69 -12.56 0.08 -1.02
N ARG A 70 -13.84 0.49 -1.03
CA ARG A 70 -14.33 1.46 -0.08
C ARG A 70 -14.13 0.99 1.36
N GLN A 71 -14.37 -0.29 1.62
CA GLN A 71 -14.19 -0.85 2.95
C GLN A 71 -12.75 -0.69 3.43
N MET A 72 -11.78 -0.98 2.56
CA MET A 72 -10.36 -0.79 2.90
C MET A 72 -10.06 0.67 3.26
N ALA A 73 -10.59 1.61 2.47
CA ALA A 73 -10.40 3.03 2.72
C ALA A 73 -11.03 3.46 4.05
N ASP A 74 -12.22 2.96 4.34
CA ASP A 74 -12.93 3.29 5.58
C ASP A 74 -12.20 2.75 6.81
N GLU A 75 -11.53 1.61 6.70
CA GLU A 75 -10.80 1.00 7.80
C GLU A 75 -9.46 1.67 8.08
N ALA A 76 -8.91 2.43 7.13
CA ALA A 76 -7.63 3.09 7.31
C ALA A 76 -7.78 4.39 8.08
N ASP A 77 -6.88 4.63 9.03
CA ASP A 77 -6.82 5.90 9.76
C ASP A 77 -6.09 6.96 8.98
N LEU A 78 -5.11 6.54 8.16
CA LEU A 78 -4.31 7.43 7.33
C LEU A 78 -4.06 6.75 5.99
N ILE A 79 -4.32 7.49 4.90
CA ILE A 79 -4.08 7.00 3.54
C ILE A 79 -3.03 7.90 2.91
N LEU A 80 -1.92 7.28 2.48
CA LEU A 80 -0.81 7.97 1.84
C LEU A 80 -0.75 7.57 0.37
N CYS A 81 -0.88 8.55 -0.51
CA CYS A 81 -0.89 8.34 -1.96
C CYS A 81 0.43 8.78 -2.58
N PHE A 82 0.97 7.97 -3.48
CA PHE A 82 2.21 8.32 -4.19
C PHE A 82 1.97 9.11 -5.48
N GLU A 83 0.73 9.10 -5.97
CA GLU A 83 0.35 9.79 -7.21
C GLU A 83 -0.92 10.59 -6.99
N LYS A 84 -1.12 11.63 -7.82
CA LYS A 84 -2.33 12.46 -7.71
C LYS A 84 -3.60 11.71 -8.09
N GLN A 85 -3.53 10.87 -9.11
CA GLN A 85 -4.71 10.18 -9.61
C GLN A 85 -5.31 9.22 -8.59
N PRO A 86 -4.54 8.37 -7.90
CA PRO A 86 -5.09 7.54 -6.84
C PRO A 86 -5.77 8.36 -5.75
N ARG A 87 -5.22 9.53 -5.40
CA ARG A 87 -5.83 10.40 -4.41
C ARG A 87 -7.22 10.87 -4.84
N LYS A 88 -7.37 11.24 -6.11
CA LYS A 88 -8.67 11.66 -6.64
C LYS A 88 -9.70 10.54 -6.57
N GLU A 89 -9.31 9.32 -6.91
CA GLU A 89 -10.21 8.18 -6.88
C GLU A 89 -10.63 7.85 -5.45
N ILE A 90 -9.72 7.97 -4.49
CA ILE A 90 -10.03 7.73 -3.08
C ILE A 90 -11.00 8.79 -2.57
N VAL A 91 -10.82 10.05 -2.93
CA VAL A 91 -11.72 11.14 -2.54
C VAL A 91 -13.13 10.86 -3.07
N THR A 92 -13.25 10.29 -4.26
CA THR A 92 -14.55 9.90 -4.81
C THR A 92 -15.20 8.75 -4.04
N LEU A 93 -14.40 7.77 -3.61
CA LEU A 93 -14.90 6.59 -2.88
C LEU A 93 -15.19 6.90 -1.40
N ALA A 94 -14.26 7.56 -0.72
CA ALA A 94 -14.33 7.78 0.72
C ALA A 94 -13.65 9.11 1.08
N PRO A 95 -14.31 10.26 0.80
CA PRO A 95 -13.67 11.57 0.94
C PRO A 95 -13.14 11.87 2.35
N ALA A 96 -13.81 11.36 3.39
CA ALA A 96 -13.43 11.65 4.77
C ALA A 96 -12.13 10.96 5.21
N ASP A 97 -11.68 9.94 4.48
CA ASP A 97 -10.55 9.12 4.88
C ASP A 97 -9.21 9.57 4.29
N VAL A 98 -9.23 10.51 3.37
CA VAL A 98 -8.01 10.97 2.70
C VAL A 98 -7.35 12.08 3.48
N ARG A 99 -6.04 11.98 3.66
CA ARG A 99 -5.20 12.98 4.31
C ARG A 99 -4.25 13.62 3.32
#